data_59dac9a5d2e669dc28b5d3be9c335217
#
_entry.id   59dac9a5d2e669dc28b5d3be9c335217
#
_cell.length_a   1.000
_cell.length_b   1.000
_cell.length_c   1.000
_cell.angle_alpha   90.00
_cell.angle_beta   90.00
_cell.angle_gamma   90.00
#
_symmetry.space_group_name_H-M   'P 1'
#
loop_
_entity.id
_entity.type
_entity.pdbx_description
1 polymer ?
#
loop_
_entity_poly.entity_id
_entity_poly.type
_entity_poly.pdbx_seq_one_letter_code
_entity_poly.pdbx_strand_id
1 'polypeptide(L)'
;MYYGEIKTCDVANGEGVRISLFVSGCTHHCKDCFNPQTWSFTYGQPYTEETERELLDLLAPAYIDGITLLGGEPMEPDNQRALLPLLKKIREQYPKKSIWCFTGYTLEEDLWHPDGTRPDSRAYCEVTDEMLSHIDVLIDGEFVAALKNISLRFRGSENLRIIDMQKTKDAGEVVLWGSKNDDVNRVMKMKDQPKTER
;
A
#
# COMPACT_ATOMS: atom_id res chain seq x y z
N MET A 1 -10.03 14.08 3.91
CA MET A 1 -8.70 13.51 4.17
C MET A 1 -7.65 14.61 4.32
N TYR A 2 -6.58 14.35 5.05
CA TYR A 2 -5.36 15.18 5.13
C TYR A 2 -4.16 14.36 4.65
N TYR A 3 -3.05 15.02 4.34
CA TYR A 3 -1.79 14.36 3.98
C TYR A 3 -0.60 15.10 4.60
N GLY A 4 0.44 14.35 4.96
CA GLY A 4 1.64 14.91 5.58
C GLY A 4 2.65 15.41 4.54
N GLU A 5 2.85 14.67 3.45
CA GLU A 5 3.88 14.97 2.45
C GLU A 5 3.54 14.37 1.08
N ILE A 6 3.98 15.05 0.01
CA ILE A 6 4.09 14.50 -1.35
C ILE A 6 5.57 14.50 -1.73
N LYS A 7 6.13 13.32 -2.01
CA LYS A 7 7.47 13.19 -2.59
C LYS A 7 7.37 13.04 -4.09
N THR A 8 8.00 13.94 -4.82
CA THR A 8 7.90 14.04 -6.28
C THR A 8 8.87 13.14 -7.04
N CYS A 9 9.84 12.51 -6.34
CA CYS A 9 10.85 11.64 -6.94
C CYS A 9 11.32 10.65 -5.86
N ASP A 10 10.59 9.57 -5.68
CA ASP A 10 10.85 8.55 -4.65
C ASP A 10 11.24 7.23 -5.31
N VAL A 11 12.31 6.60 -4.81
CA VAL A 11 12.81 5.29 -5.25
C VAL A 11 12.82 4.26 -4.12
N ALA A 12 12.40 4.66 -2.92
CA ALA A 12 12.43 3.81 -1.73
C ALA A 12 11.13 3.05 -1.50
N ASN A 13 9.99 3.60 -1.95
CA ASN A 13 8.66 3.09 -1.63
C ASN A 13 7.98 2.39 -2.81
N GLY A 14 8.73 1.61 -3.57
CA GLY A 14 8.25 0.82 -4.71
C GLY A 14 9.25 0.81 -5.84
N GLU A 15 8.97 0.03 -6.89
CA GLU A 15 9.85 -0.12 -8.03
C GLU A 15 9.77 1.10 -8.95
N GLY A 16 10.95 1.53 -9.47
CA GLY A 16 11.09 2.69 -10.35
C GLY A 16 11.07 4.04 -9.62
N VAL A 17 10.86 5.12 -10.39
CA VAL A 17 10.74 6.48 -9.86
C VAL A 17 9.26 6.80 -9.65
N ARG A 18 8.88 7.18 -8.45
CA ARG A 18 7.48 7.28 -8.07
C ARG A 18 7.12 8.62 -7.43
N ILE A 19 5.86 8.97 -7.53
CA ILE A 19 5.26 9.97 -6.65
C ILE A 19 4.79 9.23 -5.39
N SER A 20 5.15 9.70 -4.20
CA SER A 20 4.70 9.10 -2.94
C SER A 20 3.81 10.07 -2.19
N LEU A 21 2.55 9.67 -1.96
CA LEU A 21 1.57 10.43 -1.18
C LEU A 21 1.49 9.83 0.23
N PHE A 22 1.94 10.60 1.23
CA PHE A 22 1.85 10.24 2.64
C PHE A 22 0.55 10.75 3.23
N VAL A 23 -0.48 9.92 3.27
CA VAL A 23 -1.78 10.27 3.86
C VAL A 23 -1.69 10.42 5.38
N SER A 24 -2.68 11.09 5.97
CA SER A 24 -2.84 11.24 7.42
C SER A 24 -4.10 10.51 7.89
N GLY A 25 -4.07 10.06 9.14
CA GLY A 25 -5.06 9.17 9.75
C GLY A 25 -4.61 7.71 9.74
N CYS A 26 -4.44 7.16 10.93
CA CYS A 26 -4.11 5.76 11.13
C CYS A 26 -4.54 5.32 12.53
N THR A 27 -5.30 4.24 12.62
CA THR A 27 -5.80 3.69 13.88
C THR A 27 -5.01 2.50 14.40
N HIS A 28 -3.95 2.06 13.70
CA HIS A 28 -3.09 0.95 14.14
C HIS A 28 -2.21 1.32 15.33
N HIS A 29 -1.60 2.53 15.32
CA HIS A 29 -0.68 3.00 16.38
C HIS A 29 0.47 2.01 16.67
N CYS A 30 1.07 1.45 15.62
CA CYS A 30 2.14 0.46 15.73
C CYS A 30 3.30 0.97 16.60
N LYS A 31 3.83 0.12 17.48
CA LYS A 31 5.02 0.46 18.26
C LYS A 31 6.20 0.75 17.33
N ASP A 32 6.92 1.84 17.60
CA ASP A 32 8.06 2.32 16.83
C ASP A 32 7.73 2.62 15.34
N CYS A 33 6.49 3.07 15.09
CA CYS A 33 6.06 3.52 13.76
C CYS A 33 7.04 4.55 13.18
N PHE A 34 7.31 4.48 11.86
CA PHE A 34 8.20 5.44 11.18
C PHE A 34 7.59 6.84 11.08
N ASN A 35 6.25 6.96 11.07
CA ASN A 35 5.53 8.21 10.86
C ASN A 35 4.43 8.42 11.93
N PRO A 36 4.75 8.47 13.25
CA PRO A 36 3.73 8.54 14.29
C PRO A 36 2.89 9.82 14.22
N GLN A 37 3.41 10.91 13.64
CA GLN A 37 2.66 12.15 13.42
C GLN A 37 1.46 11.95 12.48
N THR A 38 1.52 11.01 11.55
CA THR A 38 0.44 10.72 10.60
C THR A 38 -0.71 9.89 11.22
N TRP A 39 -0.63 9.50 12.50
CA TRP A 39 -1.79 8.88 13.18
C TRP A 39 -2.96 9.86 13.29
N SER A 40 -2.67 11.17 13.47
CA SER A 40 -3.70 12.20 13.48
C SER A 40 -4.34 12.33 12.10
N PHE A 41 -5.67 12.28 12.04
CA PHE A 41 -6.45 12.47 10.82
C PHE A 41 -6.39 13.90 10.24
N THR A 42 -5.86 14.85 11.01
CA THR A 42 -5.74 16.26 10.62
C THR A 42 -4.29 16.73 10.52
N TYR A 43 -3.32 15.82 10.52
CA TYR A 43 -1.92 16.18 10.38
C TYR A 43 -1.60 16.62 8.95
N GLY A 44 -0.80 17.67 8.81
CA GLY A 44 -0.30 18.19 7.54
C GLY A 44 -1.28 19.10 6.83
N GLN A 45 -1.52 18.87 5.55
CA GLN A 45 -2.34 19.71 4.69
C GLN A 45 -3.67 19.04 4.35
N PRO A 46 -4.75 19.82 4.13
CA PRO A 46 -6.00 19.28 3.62
C PRO A 46 -5.82 18.77 2.17
N TYR A 47 -6.33 17.58 1.89
CA TYR A 47 -6.39 17.05 0.53
C TYR A 47 -7.56 17.67 -0.21
N THR A 48 -7.27 18.39 -1.30
CA THR A 48 -8.24 19.15 -2.09
C THR A 48 -8.20 18.73 -3.56
N GLU A 49 -9.14 19.23 -4.36
CA GLU A 49 -9.10 19.05 -5.82
C GLU A 49 -7.81 19.65 -6.46
N GLU A 50 -7.21 20.66 -5.83
CA GLU A 50 -5.94 21.22 -6.29
C GLU A 50 -4.80 20.25 -6.03
N THR A 51 -4.79 19.61 -4.85
CA THR A 51 -3.82 18.55 -4.53
C THR A 51 -3.96 17.37 -5.50
N GLU A 52 -5.18 16.99 -5.85
CA GLU A 52 -5.42 15.92 -6.81
C GLU A 52 -4.89 16.26 -8.21
N ARG A 53 -5.12 17.51 -8.68
CA ARG A 53 -4.57 17.98 -9.96
C ARG A 53 -3.05 18.00 -9.94
N GLU A 54 -2.44 18.51 -8.87
CA GLU A 54 -0.98 18.49 -8.68
C GLU A 54 -0.41 17.07 -8.80
N LEU A 55 -1.03 16.07 -8.15
CA LEU A 55 -0.60 14.67 -8.24
C LEU A 55 -0.71 14.12 -9.68
N LEU A 56 -1.76 14.46 -10.40
CA LEU A 56 -1.91 14.05 -11.80
C LEU A 56 -0.86 14.70 -12.69
N ASP A 57 -0.56 15.98 -12.49
CA ASP A 57 0.49 16.69 -13.25
C ASP A 57 1.88 16.11 -12.93
N LEU A 58 2.16 15.79 -11.68
CA LEU A 58 3.41 15.14 -11.26
C LEU A 58 3.58 13.74 -11.86
N LEU A 59 2.50 13.03 -12.15
CA LEU A 59 2.52 11.73 -12.81
C LEU A 59 2.74 11.79 -14.32
N ALA A 60 2.54 12.93 -14.97
CA ALA A 60 2.63 13.07 -16.43
C ALA A 60 3.99 12.71 -17.04
N PRO A 61 5.16 13.05 -16.43
CA PRO A 61 6.46 12.76 -17.02
C PRO A 61 6.68 11.28 -17.27
N ALA A 62 7.28 10.95 -18.43
CA ALA A 62 7.50 9.57 -18.86
C ALA A 62 8.43 8.76 -17.92
N TYR A 63 9.34 9.45 -17.22
CA TYR A 63 10.26 8.82 -16.27
C TYR A 63 9.64 8.46 -14.92
N ILE A 64 8.43 8.91 -14.63
CA ILE A 64 7.68 8.51 -13.43
C ILE A 64 6.98 7.19 -13.73
N ASP A 65 7.25 6.16 -12.93
CA ASP A 65 6.67 4.82 -13.11
C ASP A 65 5.29 4.66 -12.47
N GLY A 66 4.94 5.52 -11.51
CA GLY A 66 3.64 5.47 -10.88
C GLY A 66 3.53 6.24 -9.57
N ILE A 67 2.49 5.91 -8.81
CA ILE A 67 2.23 6.48 -7.48
C ILE A 67 2.30 5.41 -6.39
N THR A 68 2.74 5.82 -5.20
CA THR A 68 2.67 5.02 -3.98
C THR A 68 1.85 5.75 -2.92
N LEU A 69 0.86 5.07 -2.39
CA LEU A 69 0.02 5.53 -1.27
C LEU A 69 0.55 4.91 0.02
N LEU A 70 0.89 5.74 0.99
CA LEU A 70 1.45 5.33 2.28
C LEU A 70 1.29 6.44 3.32
N GLY A 71 2.04 6.37 4.43
CA GLY A 71 2.12 7.43 5.45
C GLY A 71 1.39 7.05 6.72
N GLY A 72 0.16 7.49 6.93
CA GLY A 72 -0.79 6.97 7.91
C GLY A 72 -1.33 5.62 7.43
N GLU A 73 -2.62 5.54 7.18
CA GLU A 73 -3.25 4.31 6.68
C GLU A 73 -4.15 4.65 5.47
N PRO A 74 -3.71 4.36 4.23
CA PRO A 74 -4.53 4.60 3.04
C PRO A 74 -5.85 3.84 3.04
N MET A 75 -5.92 2.67 3.73
CA MET A 75 -7.11 1.83 3.81
C MET A 75 -8.02 2.17 4.99
N GLU A 76 -7.81 3.28 5.72
CA GLU A 76 -8.87 3.83 6.57
C GLU A 76 -10.06 4.26 5.71
N PRO A 77 -11.32 3.97 6.11
CA PRO A 77 -12.50 4.23 5.26
C PRO A 77 -12.59 5.64 4.70
N ASP A 78 -12.28 6.67 5.49
CA ASP A 78 -12.31 8.06 5.04
C ASP A 78 -11.18 8.39 4.04
N ASN A 79 -10.03 7.74 4.16
CA ASN A 79 -8.93 7.87 3.21
C ASN A 79 -9.27 7.15 1.90
N GLN A 80 -9.84 5.94 1.96
CA GLN A 80 -10.31 5.21 0.77
C GLN A 80 -11.29 6.05 -0.06
N ARG A 81 -12.31 6.63 0.58
CA ARG A 81 -13.31 7.49 -0.10
C ARG A 81 -12.68 8.69 -0.79
N ALA A 82 -11.67 9.29 -0.14
CA ALA A 82 -10.99 10.45 -0.68
C ALA A 82 -9.98 10.11 -1.79
N LEU A 83 -9.37 8.93 -1.73
CA LEU A 83 -8.35 8.48 -2.70
C LEU A 83 -8.95 7.86 -3.97
N LEU A 84 -10.12 7.21 -3.87
CA LEU A 84 -10.72 6.50 -4.99
C LEU A 84 -10.90 7.38 -6.25
N PRO A 85 -11.37 8.65 -6.17
CA PRO A 85 -11.45 9.53 -7.36
C PRO A 85 -10.10 9.73 -8.06
N LEU A 86 -9.02 9.92 -7.28
CA LEU A 86 -7.66 10.03 -7.84
C LEU A 86 -7.26 8.76 -8.58
N LEU A 87 -7.49 7.57 -7.98
CA LEU A 87 -7.10 6.30 -8.60
C LEU A 87 -7.83 6.06 -9.93
N LYS A 88 -9.12 6.39 -9.99
CA LYS A 88 -9.91 6.35 -11.24
C LYS A 88 -9.30 7.24 -12.32
N LYS A 89 -8.97 8.50 -11.99
CA LYS A 89 -8.37 9.45 -12.93
C LYS A 89 -6.97 8.98 -13.39
N ILE A 90 -6.18 8.39 -12.49
CA ILE A 90 -4.88 7.82 -12.87
C ILE A 90 -5.07 6.68 -13.89
N ARG A 91 -6.02 5.78 -13.67
CA ARG A 91 -6.32 4.68 -14.62
C ARG A 91 -6.80 5.19 -15.97
N GLU A 92 -7.60 6.26 -15.98
CA GLU A 92 -8.10 6.88 -17.20
C GLU A 92 -7.00 7.59 -17.98
N GLN A 93 -6.19 8.44 -17.30
CA GLN A 93 -5.21 9.30 -17.94
C GLN A 93 -3.85 8.60 -18.15
N TYR A 94 -3.47 7.73 -17.24
CA TYR A 94 -2.16 7.09 -17.19
C TYR A 94 -2.26 5.57 -16.96
N PRO A 95 -2.92 4.80 -17.84
CA PRO A 95 -3.22 3.37 -17.61
C PRO A 95 -1.98 2.48 -17.44
N LYS A 96 -0.79 2.97 -17.85
CA LYS A 96 0.48 2.26 -17.73
C LYS A 96 1.23 2.57 -16.42
N LYS A 97 0.83 3.60 -15.67
CA LYS A 97 1.45 3.96 -14.40
C LYS A 97 0.98 3.01 -13.30
N SER A 98 1.90 2.41 -12.58
CA SER A 98 1.55 1.49 -11.51
C SER A 98 1.13 2.21 -10.23
N ILE A 99 0.16 1.63 -9.52
CA ILE A 99 -0.34 2.11 -8.23
C ILE A 99 0.07 1.11 -7.16
N TRP A 100 0.90 1.55 -6.24
CA TRP A 100 1.31 0.81 -5.05
C TRP A 100 0.60 1.37 -3.83
N CYS A 101 0.25 0.50 -2.89
CA CYS A 101 -0.39 0.91 -1.65
C CYS A 101 0.19 0.14 -0.47
N PHE A 102 0.52 0.86 0.59
CA PHE A 102 0.88 0.27 1.87
C PHE A 102 -0.33 0.27 2.79
N THR A 103 -0.48 -0.79 3.57
CA THR A 103 -1.51 -0.88 4.60
C THR A 103 -1.02 -1.71 5.78
N GLY A 104 -1.47 -1.34 6.98
CA GLY A 104 -1.30 -2.16 8.17
C GLY A 104 -2.32 -3.29 8.29
N TYR A 105 -3.36 -3.27 7.48
CA TYR A 105 -4.36 -4.34 7.41
C TYR A 105 -3.83 -5.54 6.63
N THR A 106 -4.43 -6.72 6.84
CA THR A 106 -4.12 -7.95 6.11
C THR A 106 -5.16 -8.15 5.00
N LEU A 107 -4.71 -8.44 3.79
CA LEU A 107 -5.60 -8.50 2.62
C LEU A 107 -6.77 -9.46 2.84
N GLU A 108 -6.49 -10.73 3.21
CA GLU A 108 -7.52 -11.77 3.32
C GLU A 108 -8.38 -11.66 4.58
N GLU A 109 -7.89 -11.01 5.63
CA GLU A 109 -8.63 -10.90 6.89
C GLU A 109 -9.47 -9.64 6.94
N ASP A 110 -8.98 -8.53 6.33
CA ASP A 110 -9.53 -7.20 6.54
C ASP A 110 -10.15 -6.58 5.29
N LEU A 111 -9.65 -6.92 4.09
CA LEU A 111 -9.94 -6.12 2.90
C LEU A 111 -10.62 -6.90 1.76
N TRP A 112 -10.38 -8.21 1.65
CA TRP A 112 -10.84 -8.99 0.51
C TRP A 112 -10.96 -10.48 0.79
N HIS A 113 -12.11 -11.07 0.44
CA HIS A 113 -12.30 -12.52 0.45
C HIS A 113 -12.47 -13.05 -0.98
N PRO A 114 -11.79 -14.17 -1.33
CA PRO A 114 -11.88 -14.78 -2.67
C PRO A 114 -13.28 -15.22 -3.07
N ASP A 115 -14.14 -15.56 -2.10
CA ASP A 115 -15.51 -16.01 -2.30
C ASP A 115 -16.50 -14.85 -2.49
N GLY A 116 -16.03 -13.60 -2.47
CA GLY A 116 -16.84 -12.40 -2.62
C GLY A 116 -17.65 -12.02 -1.39
N THR A 117 -17.46 -12.69 -0.25
CA THR A 117 -18.04 -12.25 1.01
C THR A 117 -17.30 -11.01 1.53
N ARG A 118 -18.00 -10.21 2.32
CA ARG A 118 -17.40 -9.00 2.90
C ARG A 118 -16.66 -9.34 4.18
N PRO A 119 -15.40 -8.88 4.33
CA PRO A 119 -14.69 -8.98 5.60
C PRO A 119 -15.43 -8.25 6.72
N ASP A 120 -15.46 -8.84 7.92
CA ASP A 120 -15.92 -8.17 9.14
C ASP A 120 -14.74 -7.38 9.74
N SER A 121 -14.40 -6.28 9.09
CA SER A 121 -13.26 -5.44 9.44
C SER A 121 -13.63 -3.97 9.44
N ARG A 122 -13.05 -3.22 10.35
CA ARG A 122 -13.18 -1.75 10.41
C ARG A 122 -12.63 -1.04 9.17
N ALA A 123 -11.73 -1.68 8.44
CA ALA A 123 -11.17 -1.15 7.20
C ALA A 123 -12.14 -1.28 6.03
N TYR A 124 -13.03 -2.29 6.04
CA TYR A 124 -13.89 -2.55 4.92
C TYR A 124 -15.05 -1.56 4.85
N CYS A 125 -15.19 -0.88 3.72
CA CYS A 125 -16.28 0.03 3.44
C CYS A 125 -16.82 -0.14 2.00
N GLU A 126 -17.81 0.64 1.62
CA GLU A 126 -18.49 0.54 0.34
C GLU A 126 -17.62 0.74 -0.90
N VAL A 127 -16.44 1.35 -0.73
CA VAL A 127 -15.50 1.64 -1.82
C VAL A 127 -14.27 0.71 -1.84
N THR A 128 -14.12 -0.18 -0.88
CA THR A 128 -12.91 -1.00 -0.71
C THR A 128 -12.63 -1.87 -1.93
N ASP A 129 -13.63 -2.61 -2.43
CA ASP A 129 -13.46 -3.49 -3.59
C ASP A 129 -13.05 -2.72 -4.84
N GLU A 130 -13.67 -1.56 -5.06
CA GLU A 130 -13.33 -0.69 -6.19
C GLU A 130 -11.92 -0.11 -6.03
N MET A 131 -11.56 0.36 -4.84
CA MET A 131 -10.20 0.87 -4.57
C MET A 131 -9.14 -0.21 -4.82
N LEU A 132 -9.34 -1.42 -4.29
CA LEU A 132 -8.44 -2.56 -4.52
C LEU A 132 -8.33 -2.94 -6.01
N SER A 133 -9.38 -2.69 -6.82
CA SER A 133 -9.35 -2.96 -8.25
C SER A 133 -8.38 -2.07 -9.01
N HIS A 134 -8.03 -0.92 -8.45
CA HIS A 134 -7.09 0.03 -9.03
C HIS A 134 -5.65 -0.16 -8.55
N ILE A 135 -5.41 -0.94 -7.50
CA ILE A 135 -4.07 -1.16 -6.94
C ILE A 135 -3.39 -2.32 -7.68
N ASP A 136 -2.14 -2.12 -8.13
CA ASP A 136 -1.32 -3.15 -8.77
C ASP A 136 -0.53 -3.97 -7.75
N VAL A 137 0.03 -3.28 -6.74
CA VAL A 137 0.83 -3.90 -5.70
C VAL A 137 0.39 -3.41 -4.33
N LEU A 138 0.06 -4.33 -3.45
CA LEU A 138 -0.26 -4.05 -2.05
C LEU A 138 0.87 -4.53 -1.14
N ILE A 139 1.35 -3.65 -0.27
CA ILE A 139 2.24 -4.03 0.83
C ILE A 139 1.38 -4.08 2.07
N ASP A 140 1.12 -5.28 2.58
CA ASP A 140 0.17 -5.51 3.65
C ASP A 140 0.80 -6.01 4.95
N GLY A 141 0.06 -5.83 6.04
CA GLY A 141 0.41 -6.27 7.38
C GLY A 141 0.86 -5.14 8.31
N GLU A 142 0.60 -5.30 9.59
CA GLU A 142 0.99 -4.34 10.61
C GLU A 142 2.52 -4.34 10.82
N PHE A 143 3.12 -3.15 10.99
CA PHE A 143 4.54 -3.04 11.30
C PHE A 143 4.85 -3.64 12.68
N VAL A 144 5.75 -4.62 12.72
CA VAL A 144 6.20 -5.29 13.94
C VAL A 144 7.63 -4.89 14.25
N ALA A 145 7.82 -4.08 15.30
CA ALA A 145 9.13 -3.55 15.68
C ALA A 145 10.19 -4.64 15.92
N ALA A 146 9.79 -5.78 16.51
CA ALA A 146 10.69 -6.93 16.75
C ALA A 146 11.18 -7.61 15.45
N LEU A 147 10.49 -7.38 14.33
CA LEU A 147 10.81 -7.92 12.99
C LEU A 147 11.36 -6.83 12.05
N LYS A 148 11.71 -5.67 12.60
CA LYS A 148 12.29 -4.56 11.82
C LYS A 148 13.57 -5.01 11.13
N ASN A 149 13.64 -4.76 9.82
CA ASN A 149 14.81 -5.10 9.01
C ASN A 149 14.98 -4.09 7.87
N ILE A 150 15.99 -3.23 8.00
CA ILE A 150 16.27 -2.15 7.03
C ILE A 150 16.88 -2.62 5.71
N SER A 151 17.27 -3.90 5.62
CA SER A 151 17.80 -4.48 4.38
C SER A 151 16.70 -4.98 3.43
N LEU A 152 15.44 -4.96 3.86
CA LEU A 152 14.31 -5.38 3.02
C LEU A 152 13.98 -4.31 1.98
N ARG A 153 13.75 -4.75 0.73
CA ARG A 153 13.24 -3.84 -0.30
C ARG A 153 11.77 -3.52 -0.02
N PHE A 154 11.42 -2.24 -0.08
CA PHE A 154 10.07 -1.69 -0.05
C PHE A 154 9.22 -2.04 1.19
N ARG A 155 9.80 -2.53 2.29
CA ARG A 155 9.07 -2.86 3.52
C ARG A 155 9.95 -2.72 4.76
N GLY A 156 9.34 -2.38 5.90
CA GLY A 156 10.07 -2.06 7.13
C GLY A 156 10.25 -3.23 8.09
N SER A 157 9.45 -4.29 7.99
CA SER A 157 9.52 -5.48 8.85
C SER A 157 9.29 -6.76 8.06
N GLU A 158 9.83 -7.87 8.56
CA GLU A 158 9.88 -9.15 7.84
C GLU A 158 8.51 -9.80 7.62
N ASN A 159 7.53 -9.49 8.45
CA ASN A 159 6.17 -10.02 8.34
C ASN A 159 5.34 -9.37 7.22
N LEU A 160 5.75 -8.20 6.72
CA LEU A 160 5.02 -7.54 5.65
C LEU A 160 5.16 -8.32 4.35
N ARG A 161 4.06 -8.39 3.58
CA ARG A 161 4.03 -9.06 2.28
C ARG A 161 3.97 -8.02 1.17
N ILE A 162 4.55 -8.32 0.02
CA ILE A 162 4.38 -7.54 -1.20
C ILE A 162 3.55 -8.40 -2.14
N ILE A 163 2.32 -7.98 -2.42
CA ILE A 163 1.29 -8.77 -3.11
C ILE A 163 1.08 -8.20 -4.51
N ASP A 164 1.08 -9.09 -5.51
CA ASP A 164 0.66 -8.78 -6.88
C ASP A 164 -0.88 -8.89 -6.95
N MET A 165 -1.55 -7.76 -6.97
CA MET A 165 -3.01 -7.70 -6.86
C MET A 165 -3.73 -8.30 -8.06
N GLN A 166 -3.17 -8.15 -9.28
CA GLN A 166 -3.77 -8.74 -10.47
C GLN A 166 -3.69 -10.27 -10.43
N LYS A 167 -2.49 -10.81 -10.16
CA LYS A 167 -2.33 -12.27 -10.07
C LYS A 167 -3.11 -12.88 -8.92
N THR A 168 -3.21 -12.16 -7.79
CA THR A 168 -4.02 -12.57 -6.63
C THR A 168 -5.48 -12.73 -7.00
N LYS A 169 -6.06 -11.76 -7.71
CA LYS A 169 -7.45 -11.83 -8.18
C LYS A 169 -7.68 -12.95 -9.18
N ASP A 170 -6.76 -13.11 -10.14
CA ASP A 170 -6.87 -14.15 -11.17
C ASP A 170 -6.75 -15.56 -10.58
N ALA A 171 -5.92 -15.72 -9.53
CA ALA A 171 -5.71 -17.01 -8.86
C ALA A 171 -6.77 -17.32 -7.78
N GLY A 172 -7.45 -16.31 -7.23
CA GLY A 172 -8.32 -16.48 -6.07
C GLY A 172 -7.58 -16.75 -4.77
N GLU A 173 -6.27 -16.52 -4.72
CA GLU A 173 -5.40 -16.66 -3.55
C GLU A 173 -4.25 -15.66 -3.61
N VAL A 174 -3.62 -15.34 -2.47
CA VAL A 174 -2.52 -14.37 -2.42
C VAL A 174 -1.32 -14.82 -3.24
N VAL A 175 -0.95 -14.01 -4.22
CA VAL A 175 0.25 -14.18 -5.03
C VAL A 175 1.26 -13.08 -4.71
N LEU A 176 2.43 -13.46 -4.22
CA LEU A 176 3.49 -12.51 -3.89
C LEU A 176 4.10 -11.90 -5.16
N TRP A 177 4.36 -10.59 -5.10
CA TRP A 177 4.98 -9.83 -6.16
C TRP A 177 6.45 -10.24 -6.35
N GLY A 178 6.93 -10.24 -7.60
CA GLY A 178 8.28 -10.60 -7.97
C GLY A 178 8.42 -12.05 -8.47
N SER A 179 9.63 -12.42 -8.92
CA SER A 179 9.91 -13.78 -9.38
C SER A 179 10.26 -14.70 -8.19
N LYS A 180 10.17 -16.01 -8.40
CA LYS A 180 10.60 -17.03 -7.41
C LYS A 180 12.06 -16.87 -6.96
N ASN A 181 12.87 -16.11 -7.69
CA ASN A 181 14.29 -15.85 -7.42
C ASN A 181 14.54 -14.44 -6.87
N ASP A 182 13.49 -13.61 -6.67
CA ASP A 182 13.66 -12.28 -6.13
C ASP A 182 13.98 -12.34 -4.63
N ASP A 183 15.01 -11.62 -4.21
CA ASP A 183 15.40 -11.47 -2.79
C ASP A 183 14.28 -10.87 -1.92
N VAL A 184 13.33 -10.20 -2.55
CA VAL A 184 12.16 -9.60 -1.90
C VAL A 184 11.36 -10.63 -1.08
N ASN A 185 11.23 -11.86 -1.57
CA ASN A 185 10.46 -12.93 -0.92
C ASN A 185 11.33 -14.00 -0.23
N ARG A 186 12.67 -13.86 -0.26
CA ARG A 186 13.60 -14.87 0.23
C ARG A 186 13.49 -15.12 1.74
N VAL A 187 13.24 -14.07 2.52
CA VAL A 187 13.13 -14.15 3.98
C VAL A 187 11.89 -14.92 4.42
N MET A 188 10.76 -14.80 3.67
CA MET A 188 9.54 -15.55 3.99
C MET A 188 9.71 -17.06 3.79
N LYS A 189 10.39 -17.48 2.72
CA LYS A 189 10.61 -18.92 2.42
C LYS A 189 11.49 -19.62 3.46
N MET A 190 12.35 -18.89 4.17
CA MET A 190 13.21 -19.51 5.20
C MET A 190 12.47 -19.83 6.50
N LYS A 191 11.31 -19.19 6.77
CA LYS A 191 10.49 -19.44 7.98
C LYS A 191 9.52 -20.61 7.83
N ASP A 192 9.16 -20.96 6.60
CA ASP A 192 8.24 -22.09 6.30
C ASP A 192 8.93 -23.45 6.26
N GLN A 193 10.24 -23.52 6.48
CA GLN A 193 10.94 -24.78 6.62
C GLN A 193 10.80 -25.30 8.06
N PRO A 194 10.22 -26.50 8.29
CA PRO A 194 10.16 -27.08 9.62
C PRO A 194 11.58 -27.21 10.18
N LYS A 195 11.77 -26.72 11.41
CA LYS A 195 13.02 -26.93 12.15
C LYS A 195 13.26 -28.43 12.23
N THR A 196 14.21 -28.94 11.45
CA THR A 196 14.75 -30.25 11.68
C THR A 196 15.42 -30.25 13.05
N GLU A 197 14.76 -30.84 14.03
CA GLU A 197 15.36 -31.15 15.32
C GLU A 197 16.63 -31.99 15.10
N ARG A 198 17.73 -31.51 15.63
CA ARG A 198 18.94 -32.32 15.88
C ARG A 198 19.12 -32.44 17.37
#